data_c810849c43ce8530e55776280be61bac
#
_entry.id   c810849c43ce8530e55776280be61bac
#
_cell.length_a   1.000
_cell.length_b   1.000
_cell.length_c   1.000
_cell.angle_alpha   90.00
_cell.angle_beta   90.00
_cell.angle_gamma   90.00
#
_symmetry.space_group_name_H-M   'P 1'
#
loop_
_entity.id
_entity.type
_entity.pdbx_description
1 polymer ?
#
loop_
_entity_poly.entity_id
_entity_poly.type
_entity_poly.pdbx_seq_one_letter_code
_entity_poly.pdbx_strand_id
1 'polypeptide(L)'
;AGIALEMGEIPVGAVVAREGKMVAAAHNTRESDNDPSGHAEINVLREAARCISDWRLTGCTLYVTLEPCCMCAGAIVQARVDRVIFGAYDAQAGACGSLYRITEDPAFNHFTRADGGLMAKECAALMNAALKRGEKDG
;
A
#
# COMPACT_ATOMS: atom_id res chain seq x y z
N ALA A 1 6.30 4.37 -7.97
CA ALA A 1 7.57 3.67 -8.10
C ALA A 1 8.66 4.57 -8.68
N GLY A 2 8.38 5.36 -9.73
CA GLY A 2 9.37 6.27 -10.31
C GLY A 2 9.86 7.34 -9.35
N ILE A 3 8.99 7.88 -8.52
CA ILE A 3 9.34 8.90 -7.53
C ILE A 3 10.32 8.31 -6.50
N ALA A 4 10.07 7.13 -6.00
CA ALA A 4 10.94 6.48 -5.03
C ALA A 4 12.31 6.17 -5.65
N LEU A 5 12.37 5.76 -6.91
CA LEU A 5 13.61 5.50 -7.63
C LEU A 5 14.45 6.77 -7.75
N GLU A 6 13.83 7.90 -8.11
CA GLU A 6 14.50 9.19 -8.23
C GLU A 6 15.10 9.66 -6.89
N MET A 7 14.48 9.26 -5.79
CA MET A 7 14.96 9.58 -4.45
C MET A 7 16.00 8.57 -3.93
N GLY A 8 16.40 7.58 -4.74
CA GLY A 8 17.36 6.56 -4.35
C GLY A 8 16.79 5.49 -3.46
N GLU A 9 15.48 5.34 -3.41
CA GLU A 9 14.79 4.35 -2.60
C GLU A 9 14.33 3.16 -3.44
N ILE A 10 13.92 2.07 -2.77
CA ILE A 10 13.29 0.93 -3.42
C ILE A 10 12.02 1.42 -4.10
N PRO A 11 11.82 1.14 -5.42
CA PRO A 11 10.69 1.71 -6.16
C PRO A 11 9.36 1.05 -5.82
N VAL A 12 8.88 1.26 -4.59
CA VAL A 12 7.58 0.79 -4.10
C VAL A 12 6.64 1.96 -3.99
N GLY A 13 5.49 1.87 -4.65
CA GLY A 13 4.43 2.85 -4.55
C GLY A 13 3.15 2.20 -4.03
N ALA A 14 2.28 3.02 -3.42
CA ALA A 14 1.01 2.58 -2.87
C ALA A 14 -0.08 3.63 -3.09
N VAL A 15 -1.31 3.17 -3.33
CA VAL A 15 -2.48 4.02 -3.52
C VAL A 15 -3.63 3.46 -2.69
N VAL A 16 -4.36 4.34 -1.99
CA VAL A 16 -5.63 3.98 -1.36
C VAL A 16 -6.76 4.58 -2.18
N ALA A 17 -7.73 3.77 -2.54
CA ALA A 17 -8.91 4.18 -3.29
C ALA A 17 -10.19 3.79 -2.56
N ARG A 18 -11.25 4.55 -2.76
CA ARG A 18 -12.58 4.27 -2.24
C ARG A 18 -13.61 4.66 -3.30
N GLU A 19 -14.52 3.73 -3.60
CA GLU A 19 -15.57 3.94 -4.62
C GLU A 19 -15.00 4.36 -5.99
N GLY A 20 -13.87 3.75 -6.37
CA GLY A 20 -13.23 4.03 -7.65
C GLY A 20 -12.43 5.33 -7.71
N LYS A 21 -12.32 6.06 -6.60
CA LYS A 21 -11.60 7.33 -6.54
C LYS A 21 -10.35 7.20 -5.68
N MET A 22 -9.25 7.79 -6.12
CA MET A 22 -8.01 7.83 -5.36
C MET A 22 -8.17 8.76 -4.15
N VAL A 23 -7.92 8.22 -2.95
CA VAL A 23 -7.93 8.98 -1.69
C VAL A 23 -6.55 9.52 -1.39
N ALA A 24 -5.53 8.69 -1.54
CA ALA A 24 -4.15 9.06 -1.23
C ALA A 24 -3.17 8.20 -2.02
N ALA A 25 -1.96 8.71 -2.20
CA ALA A 25 -0.85 7.99 -2.83
C ALA A 25 0.44 8.30 -2.09
N ALA A 26 1.34 7.34 -2.01
CA ALA A 26 2.62 7.50 -1.32
C ALA A 26 3.68 6.58 -1.91
N HIS A 27 4.92 6.78 -1.49
CA HIS A 27 6.06 5.98 -1.88
C HIS A 27 6.92 5.68 -0.65
N ASN A 28 7.92 4.83 -0.82
CA ASN A 28 8.84 4.44 0.24
C ASN A 28 9.73 5.63 0.63
N THR A 29 9.81 5.97 1.92
CA THR A 29 10.61 7.07 2.46
C THR A 29 11.62 6.61 3.52
N ARG A 30 11.89 5.29 3.60
CA ARG A 30 12.78 4.75 4.63
C ARG A 30 14.17 5.39 4.60
N GLU A 31 14.76 5.54 3.42
CA GLU A 31 16.09 6.12 3.26
C GLU A 31 16.07 7.65 3.38
N SER A 32 15.13 8.31 2.71
CA SER A 32 15.09 9.78 2.70
C SER A 32 14.74 10.37 4.05
N ASP A 33 13.89 9.69 4.85
CA ASP A 33 13.45 10.18 6.16
C ASP A 33 14.17 9.50 7.33
N ASN A 34 15.09 8.57 7.05
CA ASN A 34 15.73 7.74 8.08
C ASN A 34 14.69 7.07 8.99
N ASP A 35 13.59 6.60 8.39
CA ASP A 35 12.44 6.05 9.09
C ASP A 35 12.31 4.56 8.79
N PRO A 36 12.57 3.67 9.77
CA PRO A 36 12.45 2.23 9.53
C PRO A 36 11.02 1.78 9.20
N SER A 37 10.01 2.59 9.54
CA SER A 37 8.62 2.33 9.18
C SER A 37 8.18 3.03 7.91
N GLY A 38 9.07 3.69 7.19
CA GLY A 38 8.79 4.52 6.02
C GLY A 38 8.49 3.75 4.75
N HIS A 39 7.76 2.65 4.83
CA HIS A 39 7.26 1.92 3.68
C HIS A 39 6.08 2.66 3.03
N ALA A 40 5.93 2.51 1.71
CA ALA A 40 4.85 3.16 0.97
C ALA A 40 3.48 2.86 1.57
N GLU A 41 3.25 1.62 2.01
CA GLU A 41 1.99 1.18 2.61
C GLU A 41 1.67 1.96 3.89
N ILE A 42 2.64 2.08 4.80
CA ILE A 42 2.46 2.84 6.05
C ILE A 42 2.19 4.30 5.73
N ASN A 43 2.97 4.88 4.83
CA ASN A 43 2.83 6.28 4.44
C ASN A 43 1.45 6.58 3.84
N VAL A 44 0.95 5.71 2.94
CA VAL A 44 -0.35 5.91 2.30
C VAL A 44 -1.52 5.68 3.26
N LEU A 45 -1.42 4.73 4.18
CA LEU A 45 -2.45 4.49 5.18
C LEU A 45 -2.61 5.72 6.08
N ARG A 46 -1.49 6.29 6.51
CA ARG A 46 -1.47 7.50 7.33
C ARG A 46 -2.09 8.69 6.60
N GLU A 47 -1.72 8.89 5.34
CA GLU A 47 -2.24 9.98 4.52
C GLU A 47 -3.73 9.81 4.23
N ALA A 48 -4.16 8.59 3.89
CA ALA A 48 -5.57 8.30 3.65
C ALA A 48 -6.43 8.57 4.89
N ALA A 49 -5.94 8.19 6.07
CA ALA A 49 -6.63 8.45 7.32
C ALA A 49 -6.81 9.95 7.58
N ARG A 50 -5.82 10.75 7.26
CA ARG A 50 -5.93 12.22 7.35
C ARG A 50 -6.96 12.76 6.37
N CYS A 51 -6.95 12.29 5.13
CA CYS A 51 -7.87 12.75 4.08
C CYS A 51 -9.32 12.43 4.42
N ILE A 52 -9.56 11.27 5.03
CA ILE A 52 -10.91 10.82 5.42
C ILE A 52 -11.31 11.36 6.80
N SER A 53 -10.34 11.79 7.61
CA SER A 53 -10.52 12.21 9.00
C SER A 53 -11.02 11.07 9.89
N ASP A 54 -10.57 9.86 9.61
CA ASP A 54 -10.90 8.66 10.39
C ASP A 54 -9.73 7.67 10.25
N TRP A 55 -9.32 7.06 11.36
CA TRP A 55 -8.27 6.04 11.30
C TRP A 55 -8.76 4.73 10.66
N ARG A 56 -10.08 4.50 10.64
CA ARG A 56 -10.67 3.35 9.98
C ARG A 56 -10.81 3.62 8.50
N LEU A 57 -10.21 2.78 7.69
CA LEU A 57 -10.27 2.89 6.24
C LEU A 57 -11.30 1.93 5.65
N THR A 58 -12.47 1.87 6.28
CA THR A 58 -13.59 1.04 5.85
C THR A 58 -14.04 1.44 4.44
N GLY A 59 -14.26 0.46 3.59
CA GLY A 59 -14.63 0.69 2.19
C GLY A 59 -13.46 1.02 1.28
N CYS A 60 -12.24 1.06 1.81
CA CYS A 60 -11.04 1.38 1.03
C CYS A 60 -10.33 0.13 0.51
N THR A 61 -9.71 0.26 -0.65
CA THR A 61 -8.82 -0.74 -1.23
C THR A 61 -7.42 -0.15 -1.30
N LEU A 62 -6.44 -0.91 -0.84
CA LEU A 62 -5.03 -0.56 -0.96
C LEU A 62 -4.43 -1.25 -2.18
N TYR A 63 -3.82 -0.48 -3.05
CA TYR A 63 -3.07 -0.98 -4.20
C TYR A 63 -1.58 -0.71 -3.93
N VAL A 64 -0.75 -1.72 -4.10
CA VAL A 64 0.69 -1.59 -3.86
C VAL A 64 1.47 -2.40 -4.90
N THR A 65 2.65 -1.92 -5.27
CA THR A 65 3.45 -2.54 -6.33
C THR A 65 4.05 -3.88 -5.91
N LEU A 66 4.35 -4.04 -4.63
CA LEU A 66 4.96 -5.25 -4.08
C LEU A 66 4.15 -5.75 -2.89
N GLU A 67 4.11 -7.08 -2.71
CA GLU A 67 3.42 -7.72 -1.58
C GLU A 67 3.86 -7.11 -0.24
N PRO A 68 2.91 -6.67 0.62
CA PRO A 68 3.27 -6.09 1.91
C PRO A 68 4.02 -7.05 2.84
N CYS A 69 4.99 -6.51 3.58
CA CYS A 69 5.71 -7.24 4.62
C CYS A 69 4.86 -7.37 5.90
N CYS A 70 5.41 -8.03 6.94
CA CYS A 70 4.71 -8.25 8.22
C CYS A 70 4.24 -6.94 8.86
N MET A 71 5.10 -5.92 8.89
CA MET A 71 4.77 -4.62 9.48
C MET A 71 3.59 -3.97 8.76
N CYS A 72 3.65 -3.94 7.43
CA CYS A 72 2.62 -3.32 6.61
C CYS A 72 1.32 -4.12 6.63
N ALA A 73 1.40 -5.44 6.57
CA ALA A 73 0.22 -6.30 6.67
C ALA A 73 -0.51 -6.10 8.01
N GLY A 74 0.24 -5.99 9.10
CA GLY A 74 -0.30 -5.67 10.42
C GLY A 74 -1.00 -4.32 10.44
N ALA A 75 -0.36 -3.31 9.86
CA ALA A 75 -0.94 -1.96 9.78
C ALA A 75 -2.23 -1.94 8.93
N ILE A 76 -2.27 -2.69 7.84
CA ILE A 76 -3.45 -2.82 6.98
C ILE A 76 -4.64 -3.37 7.78
N VAL A 77 -4.41 -4.42 8.56
CA VAL A 77 -5.44 -5.01 9.42
C VAL A 77 -5.90 -4.00 10.47
N GLN A 78 -4.96 -3.33 11.12
CA GLN A 78 -5.27 -2.33 12.16
C GLN A 78 -6.07 -1.15 11.60
N ALA A 79 -5.80 -0.75 10.37
CA ALA A 79 -6.51 0.34 9.71
C ALA A 79 -7.89 -0.05 9.17
N ARG A 80 -8.27 -1.31 9.24
CA ARG A 80 -9.57 -1.84 8.78
C ARG A 80 -9.78 -1.67 7.28
N VAL A 81 -8.72 -1.82 6.49
CA VAL A 81 -8.82 -1.82 5.02
C VAL A 81 -9.63 -3.02 4.56
N ASP A 82 -10.49 -2.84 3.57
CA ASP A 82 -11.34 -3.91 3.07
C ASP A 82 -10.56 -4.92 2.22
N ARG A 83 -9.65 -4.42 1.38
CA ARG A 83 -8.95 -5.26 0.41
C ARG A 83 -7.57 -4.68 0.10
N VAL A 84 -6.60 -5.56 -0.12
CA VAL A 84 -5.29 -5.18 -0.63
C VAL A 84 -5.03 -5.91 -1.94
N ILE A 85 -4.55 -5.17 -2.94
CA ILE A 85 -4.19 -5.69 -4.26
C ILE A 85 -2.74 -5.34 -4.50
N PHE A 86 -1.89 -6.34 -4.76
CA PHE A 86 -0.47 -6.09 -4.99
C PHE A 86 -0.02 -6.66 -6.33
N GLY A 87 0.98 -5.99 -6.94
CA GLY A 87 1.48 -6.36 -8.26
C GLY A 87 2.33 -7.62 -8.23
N ALA A 88 3.38 -7.63 -7.43
CA ALA A 88 4.34 -8.73 -7.38
C ALA A 88 4.38 -9.40 -6.02
N TYR A 89 4.55 -10.73 -6.00
CA TYR A 89 4.79 -11.48 -4.76
C TYR A 89 6.23 -11.27 -4.29
N ASP A 90 6.43 -11.27 -2.97
CA ASP A 90 7.74 -11.18 -2.35
C ASP A 90 8.02 -12.46 -1.57
N ALA A 91 8.80 -13.36 -2.14
CA ALA A 91 9.11 -14.65 -1.54
C ALA A 91 10.00 -14.54 -0.29
N GLN A 92 10.66 -13.40 -0.08
CA GLN A 92 11.59 -13.21 1.03
C GLN A 92 10.94 -12.53 2.24
N ALA A 93 9.97 -11.64 2.02
CA ALA A 93 9.39 -10.83 3.10
C ALA A 93 7.87 -10.72 3.04
N GLY A 94 7.20 -11.31 2.05
CA GLY A 94 5.78 -11.14 1.83
C GLY A 94 4.92 -11.76 2.92
N ALA A 95 3.93 -11.02 3.41
CA ALA A 95 3.05 -11.43 4.49
C ALA A 95 1.56 -11.44 4.10
N CYS A 96 1.26 -11.39 2.81
CA CYS A 96 -0.10 -11.43 2.26
C CYS A 96 -0.30 -12.65 1.34
N GLY A 97 0.48 -13.69 1.54
CA GLY A 97 0.36 -14.92 0.78
C GLY A 97 1.64 -15.71 0.61
N SER A 98 2.81 -15.06 0.56
CA SER A 98 4.10 -15.72 0.31
C SER A 98 4.61 -16.48 1.54
N LEU A 99 5.11 -15.78 2.54
CA LEU A 99 5.60 -16.40 3.79
C LEU A 99 4.49 -16.53 4.82
N TYR A 100 3.66 -15.52 4.93
CA TYR A 100 2.55 -15.44 5.88
C TYR A 100 1.30 -14.94 5.19
N ARG A 101 0.14 -15.11 5.84
CA ARG A 101 -1.16 -14.59 5.39
C ARG A 101 -1.77 -13.75 6.51
N ILE A 102 -1.06 -12.72 6.95
CA ILE A 102 -1.44 -11.93 8.11
C ILE A 102 -2.79 -11.23 7.91
N THR A 103 -3.04 -10.67 6.73
CA THR A 103 -4.29 -9.93 6.46
C THR A 103 -5.52 -10.84 6.44
N GLU A 104 -5.34 -12.13 6.21
CA GLU A 104 -6.41 -13.12 6.15
C GLU A 104 -6.37 -14.12 7.31
N ASP A 105 -5.57 -13.84 8.34
CA ASP A 105 -5.44 -14.72 9.49
C ASP A 105 -6.66 -14.57 10.42
N PRO A 106 -7.39 -15.67 10.71
CA PRO A 106 -8.58 -15.62 11.57
C PRO A 106 -8.30 -15.25 13.03
N ALA A 107 -7.03 -15.22 13.44
CA ALA A 107 -6.65 -14.78 14.79
C ALA A 107 -6.86 -13.29 15.00
N PHE A 108 -6.92 -12.50 13.93
CA PHE A 108 -7.14 -11.06 14.00
C PHE A 108 -8.63 -10.72 13.97
N ASN A 109 -8.98 -9.55 14.54
CA ASN A 109 -10.37 -9.08 14.61
C ASN A 109 -10.92 -8.60 13.28
N HIS A 110 -10.07 -8.33 12.32
CA HIS A 110 -10.45 -7.82 10.99
C HIS A 110 -9.80 -8.69 9.93
N PHE A 111 -10.56 -8.95 8.87
CA PHE A 111 -10.09 -9.70 7.71
C PHE A 111 -9.96 -8.75 6.53
N THR A 112 -8.78 -8.68 5.93
CA THR A 112 -8.56 -7.91 4.69
C THR A 112 -8.20 -8.91 3.59
N ARG A 113 -9.05 -8.99 2.57
CA ARG A 113 -8.79 -9.86 1.42
C ARG A 113 -7.55 -9.38 0.66
N ALA A 114 -6.64 -10.31 0.37
CA ALA A 114 -5.40 -10.02 -0.35
C ALA A 114 -5.38 -10.76 -1.69
N ASP A 115 -5.14 -10.02 -2.77
CA ASP A 115 -5.03 -10.57 -4.12
C ASP A 115 -3.74 -10.05 -4.76
N GLY A 116 -2.92 -10.96 -5.29
CA GLY A 116 -1.65 -10.63 -5.89
C GLY A 116 -1.51 -11.13 -7.32
N GLY A 117 -0.71 -10.43 -8.12
CA GLY A 117 -0.35 -10.82 -9.48
C GLY A 117 -1.45 -10.64 -10.52
N LEU A 118 -2.68 -10.95 -10.18
CA LEU A 118 -3.81 -10.95 -11.12
C LEU A 118 -4.28 -9.56 -11.53
N MET A 119 -4.06 -8.56 -10.69
CA MET A 119 -4.54 -7.19 -10.89
C MET A 119 -3.41 -6.23 -11.26
N ALA A 120 -2.35 -6.74 -11.86
CA ALA A 120 -1.16 -5.96 -12.19
C ALA A 120 -1.48 -4.73 -13.08
N LYS A 121 -2.39 -4.88 -14.03
CA LYS A 121 -2.77 -3.76 -14.93
C LYS A 121 -3.48 -2.66 -14.17
N GLU A 122 -4.39 -3.01 -13.26
CA GLU A 122 -5.12 -2.05 -12.44
C GLU A 122 -4.18 -1.30 -11.51
N CYS A 123 -3.28 -2.03 -10.85
CA CYS A 123 -2.22 -1.44 -10.02
C CYS A 123 -1.36 -0.48 -10.83
N ALA A 124 -0.91 -0.90 -12.01
CA ALA A 124 -0.08 -0.08 -12.88
C ALA A 124 -0.79 1.22 -13.30
N ALA A 125 -2.08 1.12 -13.66
CA ALA A 125 -2.86 2.29 -14.04
C ALA A 125 -2.98 3.31 -12.90
N LEU A 126 -3.25 2.84 -11.68
CA LEU A 126 -3.34 3.69 -10.50
C LEU A 126 -2.00 4.29 -10.12
N MET A 127 -0.91 3.51 -10.19
CA MET A 127 0.44 4.00 -9.94
C MET A 127 0.85 5.06 -10.95
N ASN A 128 0.54 4.85 -12.23
CA ASN A 128 0.82 5.84 -13.29
C ASN A 128 0.05 7.14 -13.06
N ALA A 129 -1.20 7.06 -12.65
CA ALA A 129 -2.00 8.24 -12.33
C ALA A 129 -1.40 9.01 -11.14
N ALA A 130 -0.93 8.29 -10.11
CA ALA A 130 -0.27 8.88 -8.94
C ALA A 130 1.05 9.55 -9.33
N LEU A 131 1.85 8.93 -10.20
CA LEU A 131 3.11 9.49 -10.68
C LEU A 131 2.89 10.77 -11.48
N LYS A 132 1.91 10.78 -12.38
CA LYS A 132 1.56 11.97 -13.16
C LYS A 132 1.12 13.13 -12.26
N ARG A 133 0.35 12.82 -11.21
CA ARG A 133 -0.07 13.81 -10.23
C ARG A 133 1.13 14.38 -9.47
N GLY A 134 2.07 13.51 -9.07
CA GLY A 134 3.29 13.91 -8.41
C GLY A 134 4.17 14.81 -9.29
N GLU A 135 4.28 14.53 -10.58
CA GLU A 135 5.00 15.33 -11.54
C GLU A 135 4.42 16.74 -11.68
N LYS A 136 3.08 16.85 -11.67
CA LYS A 136 2.40 18.15 -11.74
C LYS A 136 2.57 18.98 -10.46
N ASP A 137 2.57 18.31 -9.32
CA ASP A 137 2.66 18.96 -8.02
C ASP A 137 4.11 19.21 -7.58
N GLY A 138 5.03 18.55 -8.24
CA GLY A 138 6.45 18.66 -7.94
C GLY A 138 7.18 19.49 -8.94
#